data_710f032fa3c6b3587c22a33fb8953d29
#
_entry.id   710f032fa3c6b3587c22a33fb8953d29
#
_cell.length_a   1.000
_cell.length_b   1.000
_cell.length_c   1.000
_cell.angle_alpha   90.00
_cell.angle_beta   90.00
_cell.angle_gamma   90.00
#
_symmetry.space_group_name_H-M   'P 1'
#
loop_
_entity.id
_entity.type
_entity.pdbx_description
1 polymer ?
#
loop_
_entity_poly.entity_id
_entity_poly.type
_entity_poly.pdbx_seq_one_letter_code
_entity_poly.pdbx_strand_id
1 'polypeptide(L)'
;MKWYILLAHPNPGSFNHAVCSAFVEGLKQSGAAYKVNDLYASGLNPLMAGDDFNQFEDSGVLPKDILAEQKNVDEVDGLALIYPVWWNEAPAILKGWLDRVLSKGWAYDISTEGEFKELLTLKKVIILNTADNPIALLENNGLNAAARLTKADGTFLFCGAAEIDHRILGEVSADEQGRKRFLQEVKELGALG
;
A
#
# COMPACT_ATOMS: atom_id res chain seq x y z
N MET A 1 -4.28 -5.48 16.36
CA MET A 1 -3.11 -4.96 15.61
C MET A 1 -3.18 -3.44 15.52
N LYS A 2 -2.08 -2.76 15.21
CA LYS A 2 -2.03 -1.33 14.89
C LYS A 2 -1.80 -1.18 13.37
N TRP A 3 -2.55 -0.31 12.70
CA TRP A 3 -2.55 -0.19 11.24
C TRP A 3 -2.12 1.18 10.75
N TYR A 4 -1.30 1.21 9.69
CA TYR A 4 -1.07 2.40 8.87
C TYR A 4 -1.76 2.21 7.52
N ILE A 5 -2.56 3.20 7.09
CA ILE A 5 -3.40 3.12 5.90
C ILE A 5 -2.96 4.22 4.94
N LEU A 6 -2.46 3.82 3.77
CA LEU A 6 -2.13 4.71 2.67
C LEU A 6 -3.30 4.76 1.69
N LEU A 7 -3.88 5.94 1.53
CA LEU A 7 -4.96 6.19 0.57
C LEU A 7 -4.43 7.04 -0.58
N ALA A 8 -4.61 6.58 -1.80
CA ALA A 8 -4.13 7.29 -2.98
C ALA A 8 -5.25 7.53 -4.00
N HIS A 9 -6.04 8.59 -3.81
CA HIS A 9 -6.99 9.07 -4.80
C HIS A 9 -7.21 10.58 -4.67
N PRO A 10 -7.10 11.39 -5.77
CA PRO A 10 -7.17 12.86 -5.70
C PRO A 10 -8.56 13.41 -5.40
N ASN A 11 -9.63 12.63 -5.64
CA ASN A 11 -11.00 13.05 -5.37
C ASN A 11 -11.49 12.49 -4.03
N PRO A 12 -11.77 13.34 -3.02
CA PRO A 12 -12.30 12.90 -1.71
C PRO A 12 -13.65 12.18 -1.78
N GLY A 13 -14.43 12.40 -2.85
CA GLY A 13 -15.70 11.69 -3.10
C GLY A 13 -15.55 10.36 -3.85
N SER A 14 -14.32 9.86 -4.05
CA SER A 14 -14.08 8.62 -4.79
C SER A 14 -14.51 7.38 -4.04
N PHE A 15 -14.74 6.29 -4.78
CA PHE A 15 -15.03 4.99 -4.18
C PHE A 15 -13.85 4.46 -3.32
N ASN A 16 -12.60 4.82 -3.63
CA ASN A 16 -11.44 4.46 -2.79
C ASN A 16 -11.51 5.11 -1.40
N HIS A 17 -12.05 6.31 -1.27
CA HIS A 17 -12.33 6.92 0.04
C HIS A 17 -13.44 6.17 0.79
N ALA A 18 -14.47 5.68 0.08
CA ALA A 18 -15.50 4.83 0.69
C ALA A 18 -14.91 3.48 1.15
N VAL A 19 -14.01 2.88 0.37
CA VAL A 19 -13.27 1.66 0.75
C VAL A 19 -12.43 1.90 2.01
N CYS A 20 -11.69 3.00 2.07
CA CYS A 20 -10.92 3.39 3.26
C CYS A 20 -11.83 3.56 4.48
N SER A 21 -12.97 4.22 4.32
CA SER A 21 -13.94 4.42 5.40
C SER A 21 -14.51 3.09 5.90
N ALA A 22 -14.84 2.16 5.00
CA ALA A 22 -15.34 0.83 5.36
C ALA A 22 -14.28 0.01 6.14
N PHE A 23 -13.02 0.05 5.69
CA PHE A 23 -11.92 -0.61 6.41
C PHE A 23 -11.74 -0.03 7.82
N VAL A 24 -11.74 1.30 7.94
CA VAL A 24 -11.65 2.00 9.23
C VAL A 24 -12.84 1.67 10.15
N GLU A 25 -14.06 1.55 9.62
CA GLU A 25 -15.20 1.10 10.40
C GLU A 25 -14.99 -0.30 10.99
N GLY A 26 -14.46 -1.23 10.19
CA GLY A 26 -14.09 -2.56 10.66
C GLY A 26 -13.04 -2.50 11.76
N LEU A 27 -11.94 -1.75 11.57
CA LEU A 27 -10.90 -1.57 12.58
C LEU A 27 -11.44 -1.00 13.90
N LYS A 28 -12.38 -0.06 13.84
CA LYS A 28 -13.07 0.45 15.04
C LYS A 28 -13.87 -0.62 15.77
N GLN A 29 -14.52 -1.53 15.04
CA GLN A 29 -15.28 -2.63 15.62
C GLN A 29 -14.38 -3.63 16.35
N SER A 30 -13.18 -3.91 15.82
CA SER A 30 -12.19 -4.77 16.48
C SER A 30 -11.41 -4.09 17.61
N GLY A 31 -11.55 -2.76 17.77
CA GLY A 31 -10.74 -1.97 18.71
C GLY A 31 -9.29 -1.76 18.28
N ALA A 32 -8.96 -2.06 17.02
CA ALA A 32 -7.61 -1.88 16.50
C ALA A 32 -7.26 -0.39 16.34
N ALA A 33 -6.05 -0.01 16.71
CA ALA A 33 -5.54 1.34 16.49
C ALA A 33 -5.17 1.52 15.00
N TYR A 34 -5.38 2.72 14.46
CA TYR A 34 -5.05 3.00 13.08
C TYR A 34 -4.64 4.45 12.86
N LYS A 35 -3.89 4.69 11.79
CA LYS A 35 -3.57 6.02 11.24
C LYS A 35 -3.82 5.99 9.73
N VAL A 36 -4.55 6.97 9.22
CA VAL A 36 -4.76 7.15 7.77
C VAL A 36 -3.86 8.27 7.27
N ASN A 37 -3.17 8.01 6.16
CA ASN A 37 -2.45 9.00 5.37
C ASN A 37 -3.08 9.06 3.98
N ASP A 38 -3.84 10.10 3.69
CA ASP A 38 -4.24 10.45 2.34
C ASP A 38 -3.06 11.13 1.65
N LEU A 39 -2.43 10.41 0.73
CA LEU A 39 -1.19 10.85 0.08
C LEU A 39 -1.39 12.14 -0.74
N TYR A 40 -2.57 12.37 -1.30
CA TYR A 40 -2.88 13.61 -2.00
C TYR A 40 -3.09 14.78 -1.04
N ALA A 41 -3.76 14.55 0.07
CA ALA A 41 -4.00 15.58 1.09
C ALA A 41 -2.73 15.92 1.90
N SER A 42 -1.84 14.95 2.09
CA SER A 42 -0.58 15.14 2.83
C SER A 42 0.45 15.98 2.09
N GLY A 43 0.29 16.15 0.76
CA GLY A 43 1.23 16.89 -0.07
C GLY A 43 2.57 16.16 -0.29
N LEU A 44 2.56 14.83 -0.21
CA LEU A 44 3.75 14.01 -0.51
C LEU A 44 4.29 14.34 -1.91
N ASN A 45 5.58 14.67 -2.01
CA ASN A 45 6.26 14.73 -3.29
C ASN A 45 6.60 13.30 -3.76
N PRO A 46 6.05 12.82 -4.88
CA PRO A 46 6.32 11.45 -5.35
C PRO A 46 7.66 11.31 -6.09
N LEU A 47 8.33 12.40 -6.40
CA LEU A 47 9.55 12.37 -7.21
C LEU A 47 10.76 11.98 -6.35
N MET A 48 11.35 10.83 -6.66
CA MET A 48 12.64 10.43 -6.10
C MET A 48 13.75 11.31 -6.71
N ALA A 49 14.49 12.02 -5.89
CA ALA A 49 15.55 12.94 -6.34
C ALA A 49 16.52 13.29 -5.20
N GLY A 50 17.69 13.84 -5.56
CA GLY A 50 18.64 14.44 -4.62
C GLY A 50 18.97 13.54 -3.44
N ASP A 51 18.62 14.00 -2.24
CA ASP A 51 18.96 13.33 -0.98
C ASP A 51 18.29 11.96 -0.77
N ASP A 52 17.29 11.58 -1.57
CA ASP A 52 16.75 10.21 -1.54
C ASP A 52 17.82 9.15 -1.90
N PHE A 53 18.84 9.54 -2.69
CA PHE A 53 19.97 8.67 -3.06
C PHE A 53 20.98 8.45 -1.94
N ASN A 54 20.90 9.22 -0.85
CA ASN A 54 21.76 9.05 0.32
C ASN A 54 21.62 7.64 0.94
N GLN A 55 20.52 6.93 0.65
CA GLN A 55 20.37 5.52 1.06
C GLN A 55 21.48 4.58 0.55
N PHE A 56 22.22 4.98 -0.45
CA PHE A 56 23.32 4.18 -1.02
C PHE A 56 24.70 4.61 -0.53
N GLU A 57 24.75 5.61 0.36
CA GLU A 57 26.00 6.15 0.93
C GLU A 57 26.12 5.77 2.41
N ASP A 58 27.32 5.43 2.86
CA ASP A 58 27.58 4.93 4.23
C ASP A 58 27.18 5.90 5.36
N SER A 59 27.19 7.20 5.08
CA SER A 59 26.84 8.25 6.05
C SER A 59 25.67 9.13 5.60
N GLY A 60 24.94 8.70 4.58
CA GLY A 60 23.85 9.47 4.01
C GLY A 60 22.66 9.53 4.94
N VAL A 61 22.00 10.70 4.97
CA VAL A 61 20.79 10.93 5.74
C VAL A 61 19.64 11.14 4.77
N LEU A 62 18.58 10.36 4.91
CA LEU A 62 17.38 10.48 4.09
C LEU A 62 16.61 11.77 4.42
N PRO A 63 15.80 12.29 3.47
CA PRO A 63 14.90 13.40 3.69
C PRO A 63 13.99 13.21 4.90
N LYS A 64 13.67 14.30 5.61
CA LYS A 64 12.88 14.25 6.84
C LYS A 64 11.46 13.71 6.63
N ASP A 65 10.86 13.96 5.47
CA ASP A 65 9.55 13.44 5.10
C ASP A 65 9.60 11.91 4.97
N ILE A 66 10.66 11.35 4.40
CA ILE A 66 10.86 9.90 4.27
C ILE A 66 11.08 9.26 5.63
N LEU A 67 11.96 9.83 6.47
CA LEU A 67 12.18 9.34 7.84
C LEU A 67 10.88 9.36 8.67
N ALA A 68 10.02 10.36 8.47
CA ALA A 68 8.72 10.42 9.14
C ALA A 68 7.77 9.30 8.66
N GLU A 69 7.77 8.99 7.37
CA GLU A 69 6.97 7.88 6.81
C GLU A 69 7.48 6.51 7.30
N GLN A 70 8.80 6.29 7.29
CA GLN A 70 9.41 5.09 7.85
C GLN A 70 9.02 4.89 9.32
N LYS A 71 9.11 5.94 10.13
CA LYS A 71 8.67 5.89 11.52
C LYS A 71 7.19 5.52 11.67
N ASN A 72 6.31 6.03 10.79
CA ASN A 72 4.90 5.65 10.81
C ASN A 72 4.70 4.14 10.56
N VAL A 73 5.52 3.55 9.68
CA VAL A 73 5.50 2.11 9.38
C VAL A 73 6.11 1.29 10.52
N ASP A 74 7.22 1.75 11.13
CA ASP A 74 7.86 1.07 12.28
C ASP A 74 6.95 0.97 13.50
N GLU A 75 6.00 1.89 13.63
CA GLU A 75 5.08 1.94 14.78
C GLU A 75 3.83 1.05 14.64
N VAL A 76 3.70 0.28 13.54
CA VAL A 76 2.49 -0.51 13.25
C VAL A 76 2.78 -1.99 12.98
N ASP A 77 1.77 -2.82 13.15
CA ASP A 77 1.81 -4.25 12.81
C ASP A 77 1.39 -4.51 11.36
N GLY A 78 0.52 -3.66 10.82
CA GLY A 78 -0.08 -3.83 9.50
C GLY A 78 -0.07 -2.55 8.66
N LEU A 79 0.09 -2.74 7.35
CA LEU A 79 0.02 -1.68 6.34
C LEU A 79 -1.12 -1.97 5.38
N ALA A 80 -1.98 -0.99 5.12
CA ALA A 80 -3.03 -1.09 4.11
C ALA A 80 -2.81 -0.07 3.00
N LEU A 81 -2.87 -0.51 1.74
CA LEU A 81 -2.80 0.35 0.56
C LEU A 81 -4.14 0.34 -0.16
N ILE A 82 -4.73 1.51 -0.36
CA ILE A 82 -6.05 1.68 -0.97
C ILE A 82 -5.94 2.63 -2.15
N TYR A 83 -6.12 2.12 -3.39
CA TYR A 83 -5.88 2.91 -4.58
C TYR A 83 -6.60 2.37 -5.84
N PRO A 84 -6.90 3.23 -6.84
CA PRO A 84 -7.39 2.79 -8.14
C PRO A 84 -6.25 2.25 -8.99
N VAL A 85 -6.52 1.25 -9.80
CA VAL A 85 -5.58 0.79 -10.83
C VAL A 85 -5.62 1.75 -12.01
N TRP A 86 -4.53 2.47 -12.25
CA TRP A 86 -4.34 3.34 -13.40
C TRP A 86 -3.24 2.80 -14.30
N TRP A 87 -3.58 2.52 -15.56
CA TRP A 87 -2.62 1.92 -16.51
C TRP A 87 -1.95 0.64 -15.98
N ASN A 88 -2.74 -0.21 -15.33
CA ASN A 88 -2.33 -1.47 -14.67
C ASN A 88 -1.36 -1.28 -13.50
N GLU A 89 -1.21 -0.07 -12.99
CA GLU A 89 -0.27 0.30 -11.94
C GLU A 89 -0.94 1.11 -10.82
N ALA A 90 -0.18 1.34 -9.74
CA ALA A 90 -0.55 2.29 -8.71
C ALA A 90 -0.47 3.74 -9.24
N PRO A 91 -1.29 4.68 -8.73
CA PRO A 91 -1.11 6.09 -9.01
C PRO A 91 0.32 6.56 -8.71
N ALA A 92 0.84 7.52 -9.49
CA ALA A 92 2.22 8.00 -9.37
C ALA A 92 2.60 8.41 -7.95
N ILE A 93 1.66 8.98 -7.18
CA ILE A 93 1.92 9.40 -5.79
C ILE A 93 2.20 8.20 -4.88
N LEU A 94 1.49 7.09 -5.03
CA LEU A 94 1.75 5.87 -4.26
C LEU A 94 3.02 5.17 -4.74
N LYS A 95 3.26 5.14 -6.06
CA LYS A 95 4.52 4.61 -6.61
C LYS A 95 5.72 5.39 -6.05
N GLY A 96 5.61 6.73 -6.02
CA GLY A 96 6.64 7.57 -5.42
C GLY A 96 6.84 7.34 -3.91
N TRP A 97 5.76 7.07 -3.18
CA TRP A 97 5.87 6.64 -1.78
C TRP A 97 6.69 5.35 -1.67
N LEU A 98 6.38 4.34 -2.48
CA LEU A 98 7.13 3.08 -2.50
C LEU A 98 8.60 3.30 -2.86
N ASP A 99 8.90 4.08 -3.90
CA ASP A 99 10.26 4.32 -4.39
C ASP A 99 11.13 5.07 -3.37
N ARG A 100 10.56 6.00 -2.62
CA ARG A 100 11.29 6.85 -1.67
C ARG A 100 11.37 6.26 -0.27
N VAL A 101 10.29 5.60 0.20
CA VAL A 101 10.20 5.12 1.58
C VAL A 101 10.83 3.74 1.76
N LEU A 102 10.66 2.81 0.79
CA LEU A 102 11.25 1.47 0.86
C LEU A 102 12.73 1.49 0.50
N SER A 103 13.52 2.19 1.31
CA SER A 103 14.94 2.43 1.06
C SER A 103 15.83 1.30 1.55
N LYS A 104 17.04 1.22 0.98
CA LYS A 104 18.13 0.38 1.48
C LYS A 104 18.49 0.79 2.92
N GLY A 105 18.80 -0.19 3.76
CA GLY A 105 19.15 -0.01 5.17
C GLY A 105 17.93 0.09 6.10
N TRP A 106 16.69 0.23 5.53
CA TRP A 106 15.46 0.23 6.31
C TRP A 106 14.44 -0.83 5.87
N ALA A 107 14.11 -0.93 4.58
CA ALA A 107 13.19 -1.96 4.08
C ALA A 107 13.92 -3.27 3.73
N TYR A 108 15.11 -3.15 3.22
CA TYR A 108 16.01 -4.24 2.87
C TYR A 108 17.46 -3.78 2.99
N ASP A 109 18.41 -4.74 3.01
CA ASP A 109 19.83 -4.44 2.90
C ASP A 109 20.55 -5.47 2.02
N ILE A 110 21.74 -5.11 1.55
CA ILE A 110 22.64 -5.99 0.81
C ILE A 110 24.02 -5.82 1.41
N SER A 111 24.59 -6.91 1.97
CA SER A 111 25.93 -6.91 2.55
C SER A 111 27.01 -6.63 1.50
N THR A 112 28.22 -6.33 1.93
CA THR A 112 29.40 -6.18 1.05
C THR A 112 29.72 -7.45 0.29
N GLU A 113 29.29 -8.62 0.81
CA GLU A 113 29.46 -9.93 0.18
C GLU A 113 28.31 -10.28 -0.77
N GLY A 114 27.30 -9.38 -0.90
CA GLY A 114 26.15 -9.57 -1.78
C GLY A 114 25.00 -10.35 -1.16
N GLU A 115 25.02 -10.59 0.16
CA GLU A 115 23.90 -11.25 0.85
C GLU A 115 22.74 -10.29 1.04
N PHE A 116 21.57 -10.70 0.58
CA PHE A 116 20.32 -9.95 0.74
C PHE A 116 19.70 -10.17 2.12
N LYS A 117 19.20 -9.09 2.72
CA LYS A 117 18.53 -9.11 4.01
C LYS A 117 17.20 -8.37 3.97
N GLU A 118 16.14 -9.03 4.38
CA GLU A 118 14.82 -8.47 4.60
C GLU A 118 14.79 -7.72 5.94
N LEU A 119 14.22 -6.51 5.98
CA LEU A 119 14.25 -5.69 7.18
C LEU A 119 12.87 -5.25 7.67
N LEU A 120 11.81 -5.33 6.82
CA LEU A 120 10.46 -5.00 7.27
C LEU A 120 9.94 -6.06 8.24
N THR A 121 9.27 -5.58 9.30
CA THR A 121 8.70 -6.44 10.35
C THR A 121 7.16 -6.44 10.33
N LEU A 122 6.55 -6.02 9.22
CA LEU A 122 5.10 -5.99 9.06
C LEU A 122 4.51 -7.41 9.12
N LYS A 123 3.55 -7.61 10.02
CA LYS A 123 2.84 -8.89 10.16
C LYS A 123 1.87 -9.12 9.01
N LYS A 124 1.27 -8.02 8.49
CA LYS A 124 0.31 -8.10 7.40
C LYS A 124 0.33 -6.85 6.52
N VAL A 125 0.25 -7.06 5.21
CA VAL A 125 -0.03 -6.01 4.24
C VAL A 125 -1.35 -6.31 3.54
N ILE A 126 -2.24 -5.33 3.46
CA ILE A 126 -3.52 -5.42 2.74
C ILE A 126 -3.46 -4.46 1.56
N ILE A 127 -3.76 -4.95 0.37
CA ILE A 127 -3.84 -4.15 -0.86
C ILE A 127 -5.27 -4.20 -1.37
N LEU A 128 -5.96 -3.07 -1.38
CA LEU A 128 -7.34 -2.93 -1.84
C LEU A 128 -7.37 -2.07 -3.10
N ASN A 129 -7.61 -2.70 -4.23
CA ASN A 129 -7.62 -2.03 -5.53
C ASN A 129 -9.03 -1.90 -6.09
N THR A 130 -9.22 -0.87 -6.91
CA THR A 130 -10.42 -0.70 -7.74
C THR A 130 -10.02 -0.51 -9.20
N ALA A 131 -10.77 -1.10 -10.12
CA ALA A 131 -10.55 -1.01 -11.55
C ALA A 131 -11.88 -0.90 -12.29
N ASP A 132 -11.90 -0.26 -13.46
CA ASP A 132 -13.08 -0.24 -14.33
C ASP A 132 -13.15 -1.45 -15.27
N ASN A 133 -12.04 -2.16 -15.46
CA ASN A 133 -12.01 -3.39 -16.25
C ASN A 133 -12.73 -4.53 -15.51
N PRO A 134 -13.46 -5.40 -16.23
CA PRO A 134 -13.99 -6.63 -15.66
C PRO A 134 -12.88 -7.52 -15.07
N ILE A 135 -13.13 -8.11 -13.90
CA ILE A 135 -12.15 -9.00 -13.24
C ILE A 135 -11.76 -10.16 -14.17
N ALA A 136 -12.73 -10.76 -14.88
CA ALA A 136 -12.45 -11.83 -15.82
C ALA A 136 -11.45 -11.42 -16.93
N LEU A 137 -11.47 -10.15 -17.37
CA LEU A 137 -10.50 -9.64 -18.32
C LEU A 137 -9.10 -9.55 -17.70
N LEU A 138 -9.01 -9.05 -16.47
CA LEU A 138 -7.74 -8.91 -15.74
C LEU A 138 -7.11 -10.28 -15.43
N GLU A 139 -7.94 -11.29 -15.15
CA GLU A 139 -7.49 -12.66 -14.92
C GLU A 139 -7.05 -13.34 -16.22
N ASN A 140 -7.87 -13.28 -17.27
CA ASN A 140 -7.62 -13.98 -18.55
C ASN A 140 -6.36 -13.48 -19.28
N ASN A 141 -6.01 -12.22 -19.11
CA ASN A 141 -4.79 -11.63 -19.72
C ASN A 141 -3.58 -11.59 -18.78
N GLY A 142 -3.71 -12.14 -17.57
CA GLY A 142 -2.62 -12.22 -16.59
C GLY A 142 -2.33 -10.93 -15.82
N LEU A 143 -3.07 -9.83 -16.04
CA LEU A 143 -2.80 -8.54 -15.38
C LEU A 143 -3.01 -8.61 -13.87
N ASN A 144 -4.00 -9.35 -13.39
CA ASN A 144 -4.21 -9.54 -11.95
C ASN A 144 -3.03 -10.30 -11.30
N ALA A 145 -2.55 -11.37 -11.94
CA ALA A 145 -1.37 -12.10 -11.48
C ALA A 145 -0.11 -11.24 -11.51
N ALA A 146 0.07 -10.44 -12.58
CA ALA A 146 1.20 -9.51 -12.70
C ALA A 146 1.16 -8.42 -11.60
N ALA A 147 -0.02 -7.85 -11.32
CA ALA A 147 -0.20 -6.88 -10.25
C ALA A 147 0.16 -7.47 -8.88
N ARG A 148 -0.26 -8.71 -8.60
CA ARG A 148 0.13 -9.43 -7.39
C ARG A 148 1.65 -9.64 -7.34
N LEU A 149 2.23 -10.18 -8.39
CA LEU A 149 3.66 -10.48 -8.45
C LEU A 149 4.53 -9.22 -8.23
N THR A 150 4.16 -8.08 -8.81
CA THR A 150 4.96 -6.87 -8.72
C THR A 150 4.76 -6.11 -7.41
N LYS A 151 3.51 -5.94 -6.94
CA LYS A 151 3.20 -5.12 -5.75
C LYS A 151 3.24 -5.92 -4.46
N ALA A 152 2.64 -7.10 -4.45
CA ALA A 152 2.61 -7.92 -3.25
C ALA A 152 3.96 -8.63 -3.06
N ASP A 153 4.23 -9.60 -3.93
CA ASP A 153 5.34 -10.53 -3.74
C ASP A 153 6.69 -9.82 -3.99
N GLY A 154 6.82 -9.11 -5.11
CA GLY A 154 8.06 -8.43 -5.51
C GLY A 154 8.39 -7.16 -4.73
N THR A 155 7.47 -6.64 -3.92
CA THR A 155 7.71 -5.46 -3.10
C THR A 155 7.70 -5.81 -1.62
N PHE A 156 6.57 -6.23 -1.08
CA PHE A 156 6.43 -6.37 0.38
C PHE A 156 6.94 -7.70 0.92
N LEU A 157 6.68 -8.84 0.25
CA LEU A 157 7.32 -10.10 0.67
C LEU A 157 8.83 -10.03 0.47
N PHE A 158 9.28 -9.43 -0.63
CA PHE A 158 10.71 -9.18 -0.87
C PHE A 158 11.38 -8.40 0.27
N CYS A 159 10.67 -7.48 0.92
CA CYS A 159 11.19 -6.71 2.04
C CYS A 159 11.00 -7.40 3.41
N GLY A 160 10.28 -8.53 3.50
CA GLY A 160 10.08 -9.30 4.75
C GLY A 160 8.71 -9.19 5.40
N ALA A 161 7.69 -8.64 4.72
CA ALA A 161 6.32 -8.68 5.23
C ALA A 161 5.84 -10.15 5.34
N ALA A 162 5.21 -10.51 6.47
CA ALA A 162 4.90 -11.92 6.75
C ALA A 162 3.69 -12.45 5.96
N GLU A 163 2.68 -11.61 5.71
CA GLU A 163 1.43 -11.97 5.01
C GLU A 163 0.94 -10.84 4.13
N ILE A 164 0.41 -11.18 2.94
CA ILE A 164 -0.23 -10.21 2.06
C ILE A 164 -1.62 -10.69 1.64
N ASP A 165 -2.64 -9.82 1.83
CA ASP A 165 -4.00 -9.98 1.30
C ASP A 165 -4.21 -8.93 0.19
N HIS A 166 -4.32 -9.38 -1.05
CA HIS A 166 -4.55 -8.50 -2.20
C HIS A 166 -5.93 -8.76 -2.79
N ARG A 167 -6.79 -7.74 -2.78
CA ARG A 167 -8.15 -7.76 -3.31
C ARG A 167 -8.36 -6.66 -4.32
N ILE A 168 -9.03 -7.01 -5.43
CA ILE A 168 -9.38 -6.08 -6.49
C ILE A 168 -10.88 -6.14 -6.77
N LEU A 169 -11.53 -4.98 -6.85
CA LEU A 169 -12.87 -4.82 -7.41
C LEU A 169 -12.78 -4.33 -8.84
N GLY A 170 -13.29 -5.10 -9.79
CA GLY A 170 -13.48 -4.65 -11.18
C GLY A 170 -14.82 -3.95 -11.37
N GLU A 171 -15.02 -3.38 -12.57
CA GLU A 171 -16.26 -2.75 -13.00
C GLU A 171 -16.79 -1.69 -12.02
N VAL A 172 -15.87 -0.98 -11.33
CA VAL A 172 -16.21 -0.12 -10.21
C VAL A 172 -17.19 1.00 -10.59
N SER A 173 -17.19 1.48 -11.81
CA SER A 173 -18.14 2.48 -12.30
C SER A 173 -19.50 1.89 -12.66
N ALA A 174 -19.56 0.63 -13.12
CA ALA A 174 -20.77 0.00 -13.67
C ALA A 174 -21.51 -0.87 -12.64
N ASP A 175 -20.83 -1.57 -11.73
CA ASP A 175 -21.45 -2.51 -10.79
C ASP A 175 -21.70 -1.89 -9.41
N GLU A 176 -22.90 -1.29 -9.24
CA GLU A 176 -23.33 -0.76 -7.94
C GLU A 176 -23.43 -1.85 -6.86
N GLN A 177 -23.91 -3.04 -7.21
CA GLN A 177 -24.06 -4.13 -6.25
C GLN A 177 -22.68 -4.71 -5.85
N GLY A 178 -21.76 -4.79 -6.79
CA GLY A 178 -20.37 -5.14 -6.51
C GLY A 178 -19.70 -4.15 -5.56
N ARG A 179 -19.91 -2.85 -5.76
CA ARG A 179 -19.42 -1.85 -4.80
C ARG A 179 -19.97 -2.07 -3.38
N LYS A 180 -21.27 -2.34 -3.25
CA LYS A 180 -21.87 -2.60 -1.91
C LYS A 180 -21.31 -3.85 -1.25
N ARG A 181 -21.16 -4.95 -2.00
CA ARG A 181 -20.54 -6.19 -1.49
C ARG A 181 -19.12 -5.96 -1.06
N PHE A 182 -18.32 -5.31 -1.90
CA PHE A 182 -16.90 -5.03 -1.61
C PHE A 182 -16.72 -4.16 -0.35
N LEU A 183 -17.54 -3.13 -0.16
CA LEU A 183 -17.50 -2.34 1.09
C LEU A 183 -17.80 -3.19 2.31
N GLN A 184 -18.75 -4.11 2.22
CA GLN A 184 -19.07 -5.01 3.34
C GLN A 184 -17.91 -5.98 3.62
N GLU A 185 -17.33 -6.59 2.59
CA GLU A 185 -16.16 -7.47 2.71
C GLU A 185 -14.95 -6.74 3.31
N VAL A 186 -14.70 -5.50 2.88
CA VAL A 186 -13.61 -4.67 3.40
C VAL A 186 -13.84 -4.30 4.86
N LYS A 187 -15.07 -4.01 5.25
CA LYS A 187 -15.43 -3.76 6.65
C LYS A 187 -15.22 -5.01 7.51
N GLU A 188 -15.65 -6.18 7.04
CA GLU A 188 -15.41 -7.45 7.72
C GLU A 188 -13.91 -7.75 7.85
N LEU A 189 -13.14 -7.48 6.80
CA LEU A 189 -11.67 -7.61 6.82
C LEU A 189 -11.04 -6.73 7.91
N GLY A 190 -11.47 -5.48 8.03
CA GLY A 190 -11.02 -4.58 9.10
C GLY A 190 -11.44 -5.05 10.49
N ALA A 191 -12.59 -5.72 10.63
CA ALA A 191 -13.06 -6.24 11.90
C ALA A 191 -12.28 -7.47 12.40
N LEU A 192 -11.50 -8.12 11.54
CA LEU A 192 -10.58 -9.18 11.95
C LEU A 192 -9.31 -8.63 12.63
N GLY A 193 -9.03 -7.33 12.57
CA GLY A 193 -7.97 -6.64 13.30
C GLY A 193 -6.61 -6.68 12.65
#